data_4b6a6bf888ddef7f435aa84a80db0c03
#
_entry.id   4b6a6bf888ddef7f435aa84a80db0c03
#
_cell.length_a   1.000
_cell.length_b   1.000
_cell.length_c   1.000
_cell.angle_alpha   90.00
_cell.angle_beta   90.00
_cell.angle_gamma   90.00
#
_symmetry.space_group_name_H-M   'P 1'
#
loop_
_entity.id
_entity.type
_entity.pdbx_description
1 polymer ?
#
loop_
_entity_poly.entity_id
_entity_poly.type
_entity_poly.pdbx_seq_one_letter_code
_entity_poly.pdbx_strand_id
1 'polypeptide(L)'
;STVSKIAALIDEQRNAGSAEEQDFYQIDEKGAGLYSSANLAHNYDDSDPAFSSHGNKPRSQTHPLVIFVQAIPFLFFYPLKAAWTWTIILHGLAFFAFYIEDSIWQRIGALLCSVAIARVTSRVICPVAAIAFKWVVIGHYRPGKYPMWCNYHLRWWIVNQSLRTSGRGVFALTPGLMKLYFRLLGMKIGKDVSIDQRTRFGEHDLITIHDRAQLDRCYVRGFCVERDGFFRLEPIVIGRDCVVNTYTFISPGARLADGTVWGPQSSSHEPPSPDSYAAYNSGSVRQPHILIRLLIGYPIVILVRLVSYVPWYASLCLLLSQPFPFDSTDSLRSVIAWYAYPHRIGYHFFARIIRKILPPLVNLVLGLIIKRCLGLNQPGSMRNASQLVLFRRWMTSQLLSQHHLKRAFEIIGTHYEMTSVVFRIMGAKIGKRVYWPGSGIYCPDPELLEVGDDVVFGSRSEVITSDSISFDPIRISRGAMIADRVVLLPGATIGTQCVMGSGALARRNGNYED
;
A
#
# COMPACT_ATOMS: atom_id res chain seq x y z
N SER A 1 -23.74 42.02 21.14
CA SER A 1 -22.93 41.73 19.95
C SER A 1 -23.10 40.26 19.57
N THR A 2 -22.99 39.95 18.28
CA THR A 2 -23.19 38.61 17.73
C THR A 2 -22.23 37.57 18.35
N VAL A 3 -21.04 38.01 18.75
CA VAL A 3 -20.01 37.14 19.37
C VAL A 3 -20.43 36.68 20.77
N SER A 4 -21.08 37.53 21.57
CA SER A 4 -21.56 37.14 22.92
C SER A 4 -22.74 36.16 22.85
N LYS A 5 -23.57 36.21 21.79
CA LYS A 5 -24.63 35.22 21.58
C LYS A 5 -24.08 33.85 21.15
N ILE A 6 -23.02 33.84 20.34
CA ILE A 6 -22.35 32.58 19.95
C ILE A 6 -21.65 31.96 21.13
N ALA A 7 -20.99 32.74 21.99
CA ALA A 7 -20.36 32.24 23.21
C ALA A 7 -21.39 31.63 24.17
N ALA A 8 -22.54 32.28 24.37
CA ALA A 8 -23.63 31.77 25.19
C ALA A 8 -24.22 30.46 24.65
N LEU A 9 -24.38 30.33 23.32
CA LEU A 9 -24.85 29.11 22.66
C LEU A 9 -23.83 27.95 22.80
N ILE A 10 -22.54 28.24 22.75
CA ILE A 10 -21.48 27.22 22.95
C ILE A 10 -21.46 26.74 24.40
N ASP A 11 -21.64 27.65 25.39
CA ASP A 11 -21.70 27.28 26.81
C ASP A 11 -22.98 26.49 27.11
N GLU A 12 -24.11 26.84 26.48
CA GLU A 12 -25.37 26.11 26.62
C GLU A 12 -25.27 24.69 26.05
N GLN A 13 -24.67 24.51 24.86
CA GLN A 13 -24.42 23.19 24.28
C GLN A 13 -23.41 22.37 25.08
N ARG A 14 -22.41 23.00 25.69
CA ARG A 14 -21.43 22.33 26.54
C ARG A 14 -22.05 21.81 27.84
N ASN A 15 -22.98 22.57 28.41
CA ASN A 15 -23.71 22.19 29.63
C ASN A 15 -24.80 21.13 29.36
N ALA A 16 -25.45 21.17 28.17
CA ALA A 16 -26.40 20.15 27.75
C ALA A 16 -25.69 18.80 27.46
N GLY A 17 -24.51 18.82 26.76
CA GLY A 17 -23.71 17.63 26.54
C GLY A 17 -23.19 16.96 27.81
N SER A 18 -22.87 17.73 28.85
CA SER A 18 -22.43 17.17 30.14
C SER A 18 -23.58 16.54 30.95
N ALA A 19 -24.82 16.95 30.76
CA ALA A 19 -26.00 16.36 31.38
C ALA A 19 -26.43 15.05 30.67
N GLU A 20 -26.38 15.01 29.33
CA GLU A 20 -26.63 13.77 28.57
C GLU A 20 -25.54 12.71 28.77
N GLU A 21 -24.27 13.11 28.95
CA GLU A 21 -23.19 12.18 29.27
C GLU A 21 -23.36 11.55 30.66
N GLN A 22 -23.90 12.26 31.66
CA GLN A 22 -24.15 11.70 32.99
C GLN A 22 -25.35 10.74 33.03
N ASP A 23 -26.39 10.94 32.21
CA ASP A 23 -27.53 10.02 32.10
C ASP A 23 -27.20 8.76 31.31
N PHE A 24 -26.27 8.83 30.33
CA PHE A 24 -25.81 7.67 29.58
C PHE A 24 -24.96 6.70 30.42
N TYR A 25 -24.32 7.17 31.48
CA TYR A 25 -23.51 6.33 32.39
C TYR A 25 -24.30 5.65 33.51
N GLN A 26 -25.60 5.93 33.67
CA GLN A 26 -26.41 5.34 34.75
C GLN A 26 -27.32 4.17 34.35
N ILE A 27 -27.38 3.78 33.07
CA ILE A 27 -28.36 2.78 32.60
C ILE A 27 -27.83 1.35 32.46
N ASP A 28 -26.54 1.04 32.72
CA ASP A 28 -26.05 -0.31 32.47
C ASP A 28 -25.16 -0.97 33.53
N GLU A 29 -25.56 -0.87 34.81
CA GLU A 29 -24.87 -1.60 35.88
C GLU A 29 -25.29 -3.09 36.03
N LYS A 30 -26.17 -3.64 35.23
CA LYS A 30 -26.68 -5.03 35.41
C LYS A 30 -26.49 -6.00 34.25
N GLY A 31 -25.72 -5.70 33.18
CA GLY A 31 -25.67 -6.56 32.00
C GLY A 31 -24.32 -6.78 31.31
N ALA A 32 -23.28 -6.04 31.63
CA ALA A 32 -22.00 -6.15 30.93
C ALA A 32 -20.82 -6.37 31.88
N GLY A 33 -20.73 -7.58 32.38
CA GLY A 33 -19.45 -8.06 32.90
C GLY A 33 -18.43 -8.10 31.77
N LEU A 34 -17.27 -7.43 31.94
CA LEU A 34 -15.99 -7.61 31.25
C LEU A 34 -15.50 -6.60 30.21
N TYR A 35 -16.22 -5.58 29.82
CA TYR A 35 -15.62 -4.57 28.92
C TYR A 35 -15.82 -3.13 29.44
N SER A 36 -15.23 -2.82 30.60
CA SER A 36 -15.08 -1.43 31.02
C SER A 36 -13.97 -0.80 30.18
N SER A 37 -14.29 0.28 29.47
CA SER A 37 -13.31 1.15 28.81
C SER A 37 -12.24 1.70 29.80
N ALA A 38 -12.53 1.70 31.09
CA ALA A 38 -11.58 2.02 32.17
C ALA A 38 -10.43 1.00 32.28
N ASN A 39 -10.59 -0.25 31.81
CA ASN A 39 -9.50 -1.23 31.76
C ASN A 39 -8.66 -1.14 30.49
N LEU A 40 -9.04 -0.33 29.50
CA LEU A 40 -8.24 -0.04 28.31
C LEU A 40 -7.43 1.27 28.48
N ALA A 41 -7.88 2.19 29.30
CA ALA A 41 -7.03 3.21 29.88
C ALA A 41 -6.22 2.54 30.99
N HIS A 42 -5.15 1.82 30.64
CA HIS A 42 -4.11 1.57 31.60
C HIS A 42 -3.73 2.93 32.17
N ASN A 43 -4.08 3.19 33.45
CA ASN A 43 -3.39 4.17 34.24
C ASN A 43 -1.92 3.76 34.25
N TYR A 44 -1.18 4.21 33.23
CA TYR A 44 0.26 4.19 33.27
C TYR A 44 0.65 5.19 34.34
N ASP A 45 0.89 4.66 35.51
CA ASP A 45 1.56 5.37 36.57
C ASP A 45 2.90 5.82 35.96
N ASP A 46 3.11 7.12 35.83
CA ASP A 46 4.38 7.72 35.38
C ASP A 46 5.57 7.31 36.28
N SER A 47 5.30 6.58 37.36
CA SER A 47 6.26 6.04 38.32
C SER A 47 6.77 4.62 37.95
N ASP A 48 6.26 3.97 36.89
CA ASP A 48 6.72 2.63 36.53
C ASP A 48 8.19 2.69 36.03
N PRO A 49 9.15 2.09 36.75
CA PRO A 49 10.58 2.16 36.40
C PRO A 49 10.92 1.52 35.02
N ALA A 50 10.02 0.74 34.44
CA ALA A 50 10.15 0.24 33.08
C ALA A 50 9.98 1.36 32.01
N PHE A 51 9.38 2.48 32.39
CA PHE A 51 9.17 3.67 31.57
C PHE A 51 10.14 4.82 31.90
N SER A 52 11.19 4.57 32.70
CA SER A 52 12.19 5.59 32.97
C SER A 52 12.74 6.14 31.67
N SER A 53 12.52 7.42 31.43
CA SER A 53 13.13 8.19 30.37
C SER A 53 14.63 7.94 30.43
N HIS A 54 15.15 7.11 29.51
CA HIS A 54 16.59 6.97 29.37
C HIS A 54 17.15 8.36 29.13
N GLY A 55 17.84 8.93 30.10
CA GLY A 55 18.33 10.29 30.32
C GLY A 55 18.87 11.13 29.14
N ASN A 56 18.39 10.91 27.95
CA ASN A 56 18.73 11.66 26.76
C ASN A 56 17.72 12.79 26.55
N LYS A 57 18.13 14.02 26.79
CA LYS A 57 17.36 15.22 26.43
C LYS A 57 16.96 15.19 24.96
N PRO A 58 15.73 15.64 24.62
CA PRO A 58 15.33 15.79 23.21
C PRO A 58 16.30 16.75 22.50
N ARG A 59 16.73 16.35 21.31
CA ARG A 59 17.57 17.22 20.47
C ARG A 59 16.69 18.05 19.56
N SER A 60 17.18 19.23 19.17
CA SER A 60 16.53 20.01 18.12
C SER A 60 16.54 19.24 16.80
N GLN A 61 15.49 19.42 16.00
CA GLN A 61 15.42 18.89 14.63
C GLN A 61 16.53 19.44 13.73
N THR A 62 17.00 20.65 14.02
CA THR A 62 18.09 21.34 13.30
C THR A 62 19.49 20.97 13.80
N HIS A 63 19.59 20.06 14.78
CA HIS A 63 20.90 19.63 15.26
C HIS A 63 21.70 18.95 14.13
N PRO A 64 22.98 19.28 13.90
CA PRO A 64 23.77 18.79 12.75
C PRO A 64 23.78 17.26 12.62
N LEU A 65 23.88 16.53 13.71
CA LEU A 65 23.82 15.06 13.71
C LEU A 65 22.47 14.53 13.22
N VAL A 66 21.36 15.20 13.58
CA VAL A 66 20.01 14.80 13.13
C VAL A 66 19.90 15.01 11.63
N ILE A 67 20.33 16.17 11.12
CA ILE A 67 20.33 16.48 9.69
C ILE A 67 21.23 15.50 8.93
N PHE A 68 22.43 15.22 9.44
CA PHE A 68 23.35 14.27 8.83
C PHE A 68 22.73 12.87 8.71
N VAL A 69 22.14 12.34 9.79
CA VAL A 69 21.46 11.02 9.76
C VAL A 69 20.29 11.03 8.79
N GLN A 70 19.52 12.12 8.71
CA GLN A 70 18.42 12.25 7.76
C GLN A 70 18.89 12.34 6.30
N ALA A 71 20.10 12.82 6.05
CA ALA A 71 20.70 12.86 4.72
C ALA A 71 21.20 11.48 4.23
N ILE A 72 21.53 10.55 5.14
CA ILE A 72 22.07 9.22 4.80
C ILE A 72 21.24 8.47 3.75
N PRO A 73 19.90 8.37 3.80
CA PRO A 73 19.14 7.68 2.77
C PRO A 73 19.34 8.28 1.38
N PHE A 74 19.41 9.60 1.27
CA PHE A 74 19.59 10.29 -0.01
C PHE A 74 21.02 10.16 -0.54
N LEU A 75 22.02 10.26 0.34
CA LEU A 75 23.43 10.23 -0.03
C LEU A 75 23.95 8.80 -0.23
N PHE A 76 23.40 7.82 0.49
CA PHE A 76 23.91 6.45 0.48
C PHE A 76 22.89 5.41 0.04
N PHE A 77 21.71 5.28 0.66
CA PHE A 77 20.83 4.14 0.39
C PHE A 77 20.29 4.13 -1.05
N TYR A 78 19.80 5.27 -1.54
CA TYR A 78 19.30 5.36 -2.91
C TYR A 78 20.41 5.25 -3.96
N PRO A 79 21.52 6.01 -3.85
CA PRO A 79 22.66 5.88 -4.77
C PRO A 79 23.26 4.48 -4.74
N LEU A 80 23.48 3.89 -3.54
CA LEU A 80 24.06 2.57 -3.39
C LEU A 80 23.22 1.48 -4.08
N LYS A 81 21.88 1.52 -3.91
CA LYS A 81 20.98 0.59 -4.59
C LYS A 81 21.02 0.76 -6.12
N ALA A 82 21.13 2.00 -6.59
CA ALA A 82 21.27 2.28 -8.03
C ALA A 82 22.62 1.82 -8.55
N ALA A 83 23.70 2.17 -7.85
CA ALA A 83 25.06 1.76 -8.18
C ALA A 83 25.19 0.24 -8.22
N TRP A 84 24.70 -0.47 -7.20
CA TRP A 84 24.65 -1.93 -7.15
C TRP A 84 23.98 -2.53 -8.39
N THR A 85 22.83 -2.02 -8.76
CA THR A 85 22.10 -2.50 -9.94
C THR A 85 22.88 -2.27 -11.23
N TRP A 86 23.49 -1.09 -11.40
CA TRP A 86 24.31 -0.76 -12.56
C TRP A 86 25.60 -1.57 -12.61
N THR A 87 26.25 -1.76 -11.47
CA THR A 87 27.46 -2.61 -11.38
C THR A 87 27.20 -4.03 -11.89
N ILE A 88 26.09 -4.65 -11.47
CA ILE A 88 25.75 -5.99 -11.95
C ILE A 88 25.45 -5.98 -13.46
N ILE A 89 24.73 -4.95 -13.96
CA ILE A 89 24.45 -4.85 -15.40
C ILE A 89 25.73 -4.72 -16.21
N LEU A 90 26.65 -3.85 -15.79
CA LEU A 90 27.91 -3.61 -16.50
C LEU A 90 28.82 -4.85 -16.48
N HIS A 91 28.97 -5.50 -15.33
CA HIS A 91 29.72 -6.75 -15.25
C HIS A 91 29.09 -7.89 -16.04
N GLY A 92 27.74 -7.97 -16.03
CA GLY A 92 27.03 -8.94 -16.87
C GLY A 92 27.28 -8.69 -18.36
N LEU A 93 27.20 -7.44 -18.80
CA LEU A 93 27.52 -7.07 -20.18
C LEU A 93 28.97 -7.37 -20.53
N ALA A 94 29.92 -7.05 -19.65
CA ALA A 94 31.33 -7.35 -19.84
C ALA A 94 31.59 -8.86 -19.95
N PHE A 95 30.90 -9.67 -19.09
CA PHE A 95 30.97 -11.12 -19.15
C PHE A 95 30.44 -11.67 -20.49
N PHE A 96 29.26 -11.20 -20.92
CA PHE A 96 28.68 -11.65 -22.19
C PHE A 96 29.43 -11.12 -23.40
N ALA A 97 30.19 -10.04 -23.29
CA ALA A 97 30.97 -9.46 -24.37
C ALA A 97 31.92 -10.43 -25.03
N PHE A 98 32.50 -11.36 -24.27
CA PHE A 98 33.39 -12.42 -24.79
C PHE A 98 32.68 -13.44 -25.68
N TYR A 99 31.34 -13.53 -25.64
CA TYR A 99 30.51 -14.49 -26.36
C TYR A 99 29.66 -13.87 -27.45
N ILE A 100 29.76 -12.54 -27.63
CA ILE A 100 28.96 -11.80 -28.61
C ILE A 100 29.76 -11.67 -29.89
N GLU A 101 29.26 -12.31 -30.96
CA GLU A 101 29.59 -11.98 -32.33
C GLU A 101 28.81 -10.72 -32.76
N ASP A 102 29.05 -10.19 -33.97
CA ASP A 102 28.46 -8.91 -34.43
C ASP A 102 26.92 -8.90 -34.63
N SER A 103 26.21 -9.83 -34.01
CA SER A 103 24.75 -9.95 -34.11
C SER A 103 24.04 -9.01 -33.10
N ILE A 104 23.13 -8.18 -33.59
CA ILE A 104 22.27 -7.32 -32.76
C ILE A 104 21.43 -8.13 -31.78
N TRP A 105 21.01 -9.33 -32.13
CA TRP A 105 20.19 -10.20 -31.27
C TRP A 105 20.98 -10.73 -30.08
N GLN A 106 22.24 -11.04 -30.27
CA GLN A 106 23.12 -11.45 -29.16
C GLN A 106 23.35 -10.27 -28.20
N ARG A 107 23.55 -9.06 -28.71
CA ARG A 107 23.69 -7.83 -27.88
C ARG A 107 22.41 -7.55 -27.06
N ILE A 108 21.22 -7.67 -27.70
CA ILE A 108 19.93 -7.55 -27.01
C ILE A 108 19.80 -8.63 -25.94
N GLY A 109 20.11 -9.89 -26.28
CA GLY A 109 20.09 -11.03 -25.35
C GLY A 109 20.97 -10.78 -24.13
N ALA A 110 22.22 -10.37 -24.34
CA ALA A 110 23.16 -10.04 -23.28
C ALA A 110 22.66 -8.91 -22.37
N LEU A 111 22.09 -7.85 -22.94
CA LEU A 111 21.51 -6.75 -22.15
C LEU A 111 20.31 -7.24 -21.33
N LEU A 112 19.39 -7.98 -21.93
CA LEU A 112 18.21 -8.48 -21.22
C LEU A 112 18.60 -9.46 -20.10
N CYS A 113 19.55 -10.37 -20.36
CA CYS A 113 20.07 -11.28 -19.34
C CYS A 113 20.75 -10.51 -18.20
N SER A 114 21.62 -9.55 -18.50
CA SER A 114 22.30 -8.73 -17.50
C SER A 114 21.30 -7.93 -16.65
N VAL A 115 20.28 -7.35 -17.26
CA VAL A 115 19.21 -6.63 -16.54
C VAL A 115 18.36 -7.59 -15.70
N ALA A 116 18.07 -8.80 -16.20
CA ALA A 116 17.30 -9.80 -15.46
C ALA A 116 18.08 -10.27 -14.22
N ILE A 117 19.36 -10.59 -14.39
CA ILE A 117 20.27 -10.98 -13.29
C ILE A 117 20.33 -9.86 -12.24
N ALA A 118 20.57 -8.61 -12.65
CA ALA A 118 20.64 -7.47 -11.76
C ALA A 118 19.31 -7.27 -10.98
N ARG A 119 18.17 -7.46 -11.65
CA ARG A 119 16.85 -7.36 -11.03
C ARG A 119 16.57 -8.45 -10.01
N VAL A 120 16.89 -9.70 -10.35
CA VAL A 120 16.71 -10.85 -9.45
C VAL A 120 17.62 -10.69 -8.24
N THR A 121 18.91 -10.43 -8.47
CA THR A 121 19.89 -10.24 -7.41
C THR A 121 19.51 -9.10 -6.46
N SER A 122 19.12 -7.94 -7.00
CA SER A 122 18.68 -6.81 -6.17
C SER A 122 17.42 -7.12 -5.36
N ARG A 123 16.49 -7.90 -5.91
CA ARG A 123 15.27 -8.32 -5.19
C ARG A 123 15.52 -9.31 -4.06
N VAL A 124 16.62 -10.02 -4.10
CA VAL A 124 17.06 -10.94 -3.03
C VAL A 124 17.94 -10.22 -2.02
N ILE A 125 19.01 -9.60 -2.48
CA ILE A 125 20.05 -9.04 -1.61
C ILE A 125 19.57 -7.82 -0.84
N CYS A 126 18.86 -6.86 -1.49
CA CYS A 126 18.46 -5.64 -0.81
C CYS A 126 17.59 -5.89 0.44
N PRO A 127 16.51 -6.69 0.41
CA PRO A 127 15.73 -6.94 1.63
C PRO A 127 16.49 -7.74 2.68
N VAL A 128 17.36 -8.69 2.28
CA VAL A 128 18.20 -9.44 3.22
C VAL A 128 19.19 -8.50 3.92
N ALA A 129 19.86 -7.63 3.16
CA ALA A 129 20.76 -6.61 3.71
C ALA A 129 20.03 -5.65 4.67
N ALA A 130 18.78 -5.26 4.35
CA ALA A 130 17.99 -4.40 5.23
C ALA A 130 17.55 -5.11 6.52
N ILE A 131 17.26 -6.42 6.47
CA ILE A 131 16.99 -7.22 7.66
C ILE A 131 18.27 -7.29 8.53
N ALA A 132 19.42 -7.61 7.95
CA ALA A 132 20.69 -7.63 8.66
C ALA A 132 21.02 -6.25 9.26
N PHE A 133 20.81 -5.18 8.51
CA PHE A 133 21.00 -3.80 8.97
C PHE A 133 20.10 -3.47 10.18
N LYS A 134 18.82 -3.89 10.16
CA LYS A 134 17.93 -3.73 11.32
C LYS A 134 18.52 -4.40 12.56
N TRP A 135 19.00 -5.63 12.45
CA TRP A 135 19.54 -6.36 13.60
C TRP A 135 20.85 -5.78 14.12
N VAL A 136 21.72 -5.27 13.26
CA VAL A 136 22.98 -4.61 13.64
C VAL A 136 22.74 -3.25 14.28
N VAL A 137 21.84 -2.42 13.71
CA VAL A 137 21.69 -1.02 14.13
C VAL A 137 20.81 -0.88 15.37
N ILE A 138 19.70 -1.61 15.46
CA ILE A 138 18.73 -1.45 16.57
C ILE A 138 18.51 -2.72 17.38
N GLY A 139 18.73 -3.90 16.77
CA GLY A 139 18.44 -5.18 17.41
C GLY A 139 16.94 -5.36 17.65
N HIS A 140 16.57 -5.64 18.90
CA HIS A 140 15.17 -5.67 19.32
C HIS A 140 14.69 -4.28 19.69
N TYR A 141 13.46 -3.95 19.24
CA TYR A 141 12.77 -2.76 19.71
C TYR A 141 12.41 -2.95 21.18
N ARG A 142 12.70 -1.93 21.98
CA ARG A 142 12.42 -1.94 23.43
C ARG A 142 11.18 -1.10 23.69
N PRO A 143 10.14 -1.66 24.33
CA PRO A 143 9.01 -0.88 24.79
C PRO A 143 9.46 0.27 25.69
N GLY A 144 8.78 1.40 25.62
CA GLY A 144 9.09 2.56 26.46
C GLY A 144 8.78 3.89 25.78
N LYS A 145 8.90 4.97 26.58
CA LYS A 145 8.74 6.36 26.15
C LYS A 145 10.13 6.97 25.93
N TYR A 146 10.36 7.54 24.76
CA TYR A 146 11.67 8.09 24.37
C TYR A 146 11.52 9.50 23.83
N PRO A 147 12.47 10.41 24.11
CA PRO A 147 12.46 11.75 23.51
C PRO A 147 12.63 11.65 21.99
N MET A 148 11.93 12.53 21.26
CA MET A 148 12.15 12.69 19.82
C MET A 148 13.59 13.14 19.55
N TRP A 149 14.13 12.68 18.43
CA TRP A 149 15.48 13.00 17.93
C TRP A 149 16.64 12.52 18.83
N CYS A 150 16.37 11.71 19.88
CA CYS A 150 17.42 11.02 20.63
C CYS A 150 18.14 9.97 19.73
N ASN A 151 19.25 9.42 20.21
CA ASN A 151 20.02 8.42 19.47
C ASN A 151 19.17 7.18 19.11
N TYR A 152 18.24 6.78 19.99
CA TYR A 152 17.38 5.63 19.74
C TYR A 152 16.36 5.93 18.64
N HIS A 153 15.75 7.12 18.63
CA HIS A 153 14.87 7.56 17.57
C HIS A 153 15.58 7.62 16.21
N LEU A 154 16.82 8.12 16.17
CA LEU A 154 17.60 8.16 14.92
C LEU A 154 17.92 6.75 14.39
N ARG A 155 18.26 5.79 15.27
CA ARG A 155 18.43 4.37 14.88
C ARG A 155 17.13 3.77 14.36
N TRP A 156 16.01 4.00 15.04
CA TRP A 156 14.70 3.57 14.60
C TRP A 156 14.35 4.16 13.23
N TRP A 157 14.59 5.46 13.05
CA TRP A 157 14.26 6.16 11.81
C TRP A 157 15.09 5.64 10.62
N ILE A 158 16.41 5.50 10.77
CA ILE A 158 17.30 5.04 9.69
C ILE A 158 17.00 3.59 9.29
N VAL A 159 16.66 2.73 10.25
CA VAL A 159 16.23 1.34 9.98
C VAL A 159 14.93 1.34 9.16
N ASN A 160 13.94 2.14 9.53
CA ASN A 160 12.70 2.25 8.76
C ASN A 160 12.96 2.76 7.33
N GLN A 161 13.87 3.72 7.13
CA GLN A 161 14.25 4.18 5.79
C GLN A 161 14.98 3.10 4.99
N SER A 162 15.84 2.32 5.62
CA SER A 162 16.52 1.17 4.98
C SER A 162 15.50 0.14 4.49
N LEU A 163 14.57 -0.29 5.34
CA LEU A 163 13.51 -1.24 5.00
C LEU A 163 12.60 -0.69 3.87
N ARG A 164 12.26 0.60 3.92
CA ARG A 164 11.47 1.27 2.88
C ARG A 164 12.18 1.31 1.54
N THR A 165 13.47 1.65 1.52
CA THR A 165 14.29 1.77 0.30
C THR A 165 14.54 0.41 -0.34
N SER A 166 14.82 -0.60 0.48
CA SER A 166 15.07 -1.98 0.01
C SER A 166 13.80 -2.64 -0.52
N GLY A 167 12.66 -2.36 0.12
CA GLY A 167 11.39 -3.01 -0.16
C GLY A 167 11.38 -4.48 0.27
N ARG A 168 10.31 -5.19 -0.05
CA ARG A 168 10.13 -6.61 0.32
C ARG A 168 10.76 -7.58 -0.69
N GLY A 169 11.12 -7.12 -1.89
CA GLY A 169 11.81 -7.91 -2.92
C GLY A 169 11.15 -9.24 -3.25
N VAL A 170 11.91 -10.33 -3.15
CA VAL A 170 11.46 -11.71 -3.37
C VAL A 170 10.40 -12.15 -2.35
N PHE A 171 10.43 -11.62 -1.15
CA PHE A 171 9.48 -11.98 -0.10
C PHE A 171 8.04 -11.55 -0.40
N ALA A 172 7.83 -10.64 -1.34
CA ALA A 172 6.50 -10.23 -1.77
C ALA A 172 5.87 -11.17 -2.81
N LEU A 173 6.56 -12.22 -3.27
CA LEU A 173 6.07 -13.10 -4.32
C LEU A 173 4.94 -14.02 -3.85
N THR A 174 5.04 -14.53 -2.62
CA THR A 174 4.04 -15.43 -2.05
C THR A 174 3.69 -15.04 -0.61
N PRO A 175 2.47 -15.37 -0.13
CA PRO A 175 2.09 -15.12 1.27
C PRO A 175 3.03 -15.81 2.28
N GLY A 176 3.54 -17.00 1.94
CA GLY A 176 4.47 -17.75 2.79
C GLY A 176 5.81 -17.02 2.96
N LEU A 177 6.39 -16.55 1.86
CA LEU A 177 7.63 -15.76 1.88
C LEU A 177 7.43 -14.42 2.60
N MET A 178 6.26 -13.81 2.46
CA MET A 178 5.94 -12.57 3.18
C MET A 178 5.89 -12.79 4.70
N LYS A 179 5.28 -13.90 5.16
CA LYS A 179 5.31 -14.27 6.59
C LYS A 179 6.74 -14.55 7.07
N LEU A 180 7.56 -15.21 6.24
CA LEU A 180 8.97 -15.42 6.55
C LEU A 180 9.73 -14.09 6.72
N TYR A 181 9.50 -13.12 5.81
CA TYR A 181 10.08 -11.78 5.92
C TYR A 181 9.75 -11.12 7.25
N PHE A 182 8.48 -11.16 7.66
CA PHE A 182 8.06 -10.57 8.94
C PHE A 182 8.66 -11.31 10.14
N ARG A 183 8.76 -12.65 10.08
CA ARG A 183 9.43 -13.44 11.12
C ARG A 183 10.93 -13.12 11.22
N LEU A 184 11.61 -12.95 10.08
CA LEU A 184 13.02 -12.53 10.05
C LEU A 184 13.24 -11.13 10.65
N LEU A 185 12.23 -10.26 10.59
CA LEU A 185 12.23 -8.95 11.26
C LEU A 185 11.87 -9.04 12.76
N GLY A 186 11.50 -10.22 13.26
CA GLY A 186 11.22 -10.47 14.67
C GLY A 186 9.75 -10.62 15.05
N MET A 187 8.82 -10.53 14.10
CA MET A 187 7.38 -10.68 14.36
C MET A 187 7.05 -12.12 14.73
N LYS A 188 6.23 -12.30 15.78
CA LYS A 188 5.70 -13.61 16.17
C LYS A 188 4.39 -13.85 15.43
N ILE A 189 4.36 -14.84 14.55
CA ILE A 189 3.19 -15.19 13.73
C ILE A 189 2.82 -16.64 13.95
N GLY A 190 1.57 -16.88 14.38
CA GLY A 190 0.99 -18.19 14.62
C GLY A 190 0.74 -19.00 13.35
N LYS A 191 -0.01 -20.11 13.53
CA LYS A 191 -0.42 -21.01 12.44
C LYS A 191 -1.66 -20.44 11.74
N ASP A 192 -1.78 -20.70 10.44
CA ASP A 192 -2.94 -20.37 9.60
C ASP A 192 -3.36 -18.88 9.62
N VAL A 193 -2.45 -17.98 9.98
CA VAL A 193 -2.69 -16.54 9.94
C VAL A 193 -2.82 -16.09 8.49
N SER A 194 -3.85 -15.30 8.17
CA SER A 194 -4.03 -14.65 6.86
C SER A 194 -3.64 -13.19 6.93
N ILE A 195 -2.75 -12.75 6.03
CA ILE A 195 -2.30 -11.34 5.97
C ILE A 195 -2.44 -10.86 4.54
N ASP A 196 -3.24 -9.80 4.32
CA ASP A 196 -3.31 -9.13 3.03
C ASP A 196 -1.98 -8.44 2.69
N GLN A 197 -1.61 -8.44 1.40
CA GLN A 197 -0.36 -7.83 0.93
C GLN A 197 -0.26 -6.33 1.20
N ARG A 198 -1.38 -5.64 1.37
CA ARG A 198 -1.47 -4.21 1.63
C ARG A 198 -1.49 -3.86 3.12
N THR A 199 -1.56 -4.85 3.99
CA THR A 199 -1.41 -4.65 5.44
C THR A 199 -0.04 -4.04 5.73
N ARG A 200 -0.05 -2.98 6.52
CA ARG A 200 1.15 -2.23 6.87
C ARG A 200 1.53 -2.49 8.31
N PHE A 201 2.73 -2.98 8.48
CA PHE A 201 3.35 -3.20 9.79
C PHE A 201 4.50 -2.23 10.00
N GLY A 202 4.70 -1.83 11.25
CA GLY A 202 5.93 -1.23 11.75
C GLY A 202 6.39 -1.98 12.99
N GLU A 203 7.61 -1.74 13.44
CA GLU A 203 8.15 -2.27 14.71
C GLU A 203 7.85 -3.78 14.90
N HIS A 204 8.26 -4.59 13.94
CA HIS A 204 7.80 -5.97 13.73
C HIS A 204 7.97 -6.88 14.96
N ASP A 205 9.05 -6.74 15.72
CA ASP A 205 9.34 -7.54 16.90
C ASP A 205 8.49 -7.19 18.15
N LEU A 206 7.75 -6.09 18.09
CA LEU A 206 6.72 -5.76 19.08
C LEU A 206 5.35 -6.37 18.75
N ILE A 207 5.19 -7.04 17.59
CA ILE A 207 3.90 -7.53 17.14
C ILE A 207 3.84 -9.05 17.29
N THR A 208 2.81 -9.52 18.01
CA THR A 208 2.46 -10.93 18.16
C THR A 208 1.08 -11.18 17.57
N ILE A 209 0.97 -12.11 16.64
CA ILE A 209 -0.27 -12.52 16.00
C ILE A 209 -0.49 -13.99 16.30
N HIS A 210 -1.59 -14.32 16.96
CA HIS A 210 -1.94 -15.69 17.31
C HIS A 210 -2.58 -16.44 16.12
N ASP A 211 -2.87 -17.73 16.35
CA ASP A 211 -3.33 -18.64 15.30
C ASP A 211 -4.67 -18.20 14.67
N ARG A 212 -4.83 -18.49 13.38
CA ARG A 212 -6.03 -18.24 12.57
C ARG A 212 -6.50 -16.79 12.50
N ALA A 213 -5.70 -15.84 12.98
CA ALA A 213 -6.03 -14.41 12.85
C ALA A 213 -6.02 -13.99 11.38
N GLN A 214 -6.90 -13.05 11.03
CA GLN A 214 -7.06 -12.53 9.68
C GLN A 214 -6.90 -11.01 9.67
N LEU A 215 -5.96 -10.51 8.88
CA LEU A 215 -5.66 -9.09 8.77
C LEU A 215 -5.84 -8.64 7.31
N ASP A 216 -6.82 -7.75 7.09
CA ASP A 216 -7.12 -7.19 5.77
C ASP A 216 -6.79 -5.70 5.73
N ARG A 217 -5.81 -5.32 4.91
CA ARG A 217 -5.42 -3.91 4.62
C ARG A 217 -5.39 -2.98 5.82
N CYS A 218 -5.06 -3.48 6.98
CA CYS A 218 -5.02 -2.71 8.22
C CYS A 218 -3.63 -2.12 8.48
N TYR A 219 -3.56 -1.24 9.47
CA TYR A 219 -2.34 -0.60 9.93
C TYR A 219 -2.04 -1.07 11.34
N VAL A 220 -0.92 -1.74 11.54
CA VAL A 220 -0.50 -2.29 12.84
C VAL A 220 0.87 -1.72 13.16
N ARG A 221 0.93 -0.79 14.09
CA ARG A 221 2.17 -0.12 14.45
C ARG A 221 2.33 0.01 15.96
N GLY A 222 3.45 -0.51 16.46
CA GLY A 222 3.85 -0.35 17.85
C GLY A 222 4.43 1.03 18.18
N PHE A 223 4.30 2.03 17.31
CA PHE A 223 4.85 3.38 17.43
C PHE A 223 3.76 4.44 17.39
N CYS A 224 3.78 5.36 18.34
CA CYS A 224 3.02 6.62 18.31
C CYS A 224 3.87 7.80 18.77
N VAL A 225 3.48 8.99 18.36
CA VAL A 225 4.09 10.27 18.80
C VAL A 225 3.14 10.92 19.79
N GLU A 226 3.68 11.38 20.92
CA GLU A 226 2.95 12.10 21.96
C GLU A 226 3.10 13.62 21.79
N ARG A 227 2.20 14.37 22.44
CA ARG A 227 2.14 15.84 22.30
C ARG A 227 3.34 16.56 22.93
N ASP A 228 4.01 15.92 23.88
CA ASP A 228 5.12 16.48 24.66
C ASP A 228 6.50 16.36 23.99
N GLY A 229 6.54 15.94 22.72
CA GLY A 229 7.80 15.75 21.97
C GLY A 229 8.49 14.42 22.26
N PHE A 230 7.74 13.44 22.76
CA PHE A 230 8.17 12.07 22.94
C PHE A 230 7.50 11.14 21.93
N PHE A 231 8.08 9.97 21.77
CA PHE A 231 7.43 8.85 21.10
C PHE A 231 7.40 7.63 22.01
N ARG A 232 6.39 6.82 21.83
CA ARG A 232 6.16 5.61 22.60
C ARG A 232 6.22 4.39 21.71
N LEU A 233 6.87 3.35 22.21
CA LEU A 233 6.91 2.02 21.61
C LEU A 233 6.26 1.03 22.57
N GLU A 234 5.24 0.30 22.10
CA GLU A 234 4.54 -0.69 22.90
C GLU A 234 4.22 -1.94 22.11
N PRO A 235 4.19 -3.12 22.79
CA PRO A 235 3.85 -4.38 22.14
C PRO A 235 2.36 -4.41 21.75
N ILE A 236 2.09 -5.09 20.63
CA ILE A 236 0.74 -5.34 20.14
C ILE A 236 0.50 -6.85 20.14
N VAL A 237 -0.63 -7.27 20.67
CA VAL A 237 -1.05 -8.68 20.68
C VAL A 237 -2.39 -8.81 19.98
N ILE A 238 -2.44 -9.61 18.92
CA ILE A 238 -3.66 -9.93 18.18
C ILE A 238 -4.04 -11.37 18.51
N GLY A 239 -5.25 -11.55 19.08
CA GLY A 239 -5.76 -12.80 19.57
C GLY A 239 -5.99 -13.87 18.50
N ARG A 240 -6.34 -15.08 18.93
CA ARG A 240 -6.71 -16.20 18.05
C ARG A 240 -8.04 -15.91 17.38
N ASP A 241 -8.21 -16.40 16.13
CA ASP A 241 -9.44 -16.20 15.36
C ASP A 241 -9.91 -14.73 15.26
N CYS A 242 -9.02 -13.78 15.58
CA CYS A 242 -9.32 -12.36 15.53
C CYS A 242 -9.34 -11.88 14.08
N VAL A 243 -10.30 -11.02 13.74
CA VAL A 243 -10.43 -10.44 12.40
C VAL A 243 -10.24 -8.93 12.46
N VAL A 244 -9.26 -8.45 11.73
CA VAL A 244 -8.99 -7.01 11.58
C VAL A 244 -9.28 -6.61 10.15
N ASN A 245 -10.38 -5.88 9.96
CA ASN A 245 -10.88 -5.49 8.65
C ASN A 245 -10.14 -4.26 8.08
N THR A 246 -10.48 -3.95 6.83
CA THR A 246 -9.89 -2.89 6.01
C THR A 246 -9.84 -1.54 6.73
N TYR A 247 -8.67 -0.87 6.65
CA TYR A 247 -8.41 0.46 7.21
C TYR A 247 -8.55 0.59 8.73
N THR A 248 -8.55 -0.52 9.45
CA THR A 248 -8.48 -0.51 10.92
C THR A 248 -7.07 -0.17 11.38
N PHE A 249 -6.96 0.72 12.36
CA PHE A 249 -5.70 1.13 12.98
C PHE A 249 -5.53 0.42 14.31
N ILE A 250 -4.50 -0.41 14.42
CA ILE A 250 -4.11 -1.03 15.68
C ILE A 250 -2.95 -0.23 16.27
N SER A 251 -3.25 0.44 17.38
CA SER A 251 -2.35 1.36 18.07
C SER A 251 -1.37 0.62 18.98
N PRO A 252 -0.27 1.27 19.41
CA PRO A 252 0.65 0.71 20.40
C PRO A 252 -0.09 0.28 21.67
N GLY A 253 0.35 -0.81 22.28
CA GLY A 253 -0.24 -1.34 23.52
C GLY A 253 -1.52 -2.16 23.33
N ALA A 254 -2.12 -2.17 22.13
CA ALA A 254 -3.38 -2.84 21.90
C ALA A 254 -3.27 -4.37 22.09
N ARG A 255 -4.26 -4.92 22.82
CA ARG A 255 -4.45 -6.36 23.01
C ARG A 255 -5.84 -6.72 22.54
N LEU A 256 -5.93 -7.32 21.36
CA LEU A 256 -7.20 -7.76 20.79
C LEU A 256 -7.53 -9.14 21.34
N ALA A 257 -8.73 -9.29 21.91
CA ALA A 257 -9.18 -10.55 22.48
C ALA A 257 -9.45 -11.62 21.40
N ASP A 258 -9.39 -12.88 21.79
CA ASP A 258 -9.66 -14.01 20.90
C ASP A 258 -11.07 -13.92 20.31
N GLY A 259 -11.23 -14.23 19.01
CA GLY A 259 -12.51 -14.26 18.32
C GLY A 259 -13.13 -12.89 18.01
N THR A 260 -12.47 -11.78 18.36
CA THR A 260 -13.06 -10.44 18.16
C THR A 260 -12.91 -9.96 16.72
N VAL A 261 -13.84 -9.11 16.29
CA VAL A 261 -13.88 -8.49 14.97
C VAL A 261 -13.67 -6.99 15.11
N TRP A 262 -12.75 -6.43 14.33
CA TRP A 262 -12.38 -5.02 14.34
C TRP A 262 -12.55 -4.37 12.97
N GLY A 263 -13.21 -3.24 12.95
CA GLY A 263 -13.43 -2.47 11.71
C GLY A 263 -14.57 -2.99 10.85
N PRO A 264 -14.73 -2.48 9.63
CA PRO A 264 -13.75 -1.66 8.88
C PRO A 264 -13.64 -0.22 9.38
N GLN A 265 -12.51 0.42 9.06
CA GLN A 265 -12.22 1.85 9.32
C GLN A 265 -12.44 2.26 10.79
N SER A 266 -11.98 1.44 11.70
CA SER A 266 -12.03 1.68 13.15
C SER A 266 -10.63 1.77 13.76
N SER A 267 -10.59 2.02 15.04
CA SER A 267 -9.35 2.07 15.82
C SER A 267 -9.40 1.06 16.96
N SER A 268 -8.26 0.56 17.40
CA SER A 268 -8.16 -0.28 18.60
C SER A 268 -8.52 0.45 19.90
N HIS A 269 -8.82 1.76 19.84
CA HIS A 269 -9.36 2.53 20.95
C HIS A 269 -10.90 2.50 21.03
N GLU A 270 -11.55 2.01 19.98
CA GLU A 270 -12.99 1.79 19.93
C GLU A 270 -13.32 0.38 20.43
N PRO A 271 -14.57 0.09 20.80
CA PRO A 271 -15.00 -1.27 21.14
C PRO A 271 -14.93 -2.18 19.88
N PRO A 272 -14.80 -3.50 20.07
CA PRO A 272 -14.91 -4.45 18.97
C PRO A 272 -16.20 -4.28 18.19
N SER A 273 -16.15 -4.48 16.89
CA SER A 273 -17.32 -4.37 16.04
C SER A 273 -18.34 -5.48 16.38
N PRO A 274 -19.67 -5.21 16.28
CA PRO A 274 -20.69 -6.22 16.47
C PRO A 274 -20.47 -7.44 15.56
N ASP A 275 -20.96 -8.61 15.99
CA ASP A 275 -20.83 -9.87 15.22
C ASP A 275 -21.40 -9.80 13.81
N SER A 276 -22.35 -8.90 13.55
CA SER A 276 -22.82 -8.60 12.19
C SER A 276 -21.69 -8.18 11.23
N TYR A 277 -20.60 -7.64 11.75
CA TYR A 277 -19.39 -7.34 10.98
C TYR A 277 -18.45 -8.56 10.85
N ALA A 278 -18.65 -9.64 11.57
CA ALA A 278 -17.95 -10.91 11.32
C ALA A 278 -18.20 -11.41 9.89
N ALA A 279 -19.32 -11.03 9.29
CA ALA A 279 -19.60 -11.28 7.89
C ALA A 279 -18.67 -10.51 6.92
N TYR A 280 -17.97 -9.47 7.38
CA TYR A 280 -16.90 -8.82 6.63
C TYR A 280 -15.58 -9.60 6.65
N ASN A 281 -15.59 -10.80 7.25
CA ASN A 281 -14.44 -11.69 7.19
C ASN A 281 -13.97 -11.79 5.75
N SER A 282 -12.92 -11.12 5.45
CA SER A 282 -12.13 -11.29 4.25
C SER A 282 -11.42 -12.66 4.32
N GLY A 283 -12.19 -13.70 4.52
CA GLY A 283 -11.73 -15.03 4.16
C GLY A 283 -11.06 -14.89 2.82
N SER A 284 -9.92 -15.49 2.60
CA SER A 284 -9.12 -15.33 1.39
C SER A 284 -10.02 -15.17 0.17
N VAL A 285 -10.01 -13.99 -0.44
CA VAL A 285 -10.83 -13.69 -1.63
C VAL A 285 -10.70 -14.86 -2.58
N ARG A 286 -11.82 -15.54 -2.88
CA ARG A 286 -11.80 -16.72 -3.76
C ARG A 286 -11.06 -16.38 -5.04
N GLN A 287 -10.10 -17.20 -5.37
CA GLN A 287 -9.29 -17.03 -6.57
C GLN A 287 -9.68 -18.08 -7.60
N PRO A 288 -9.51 -17.83 -8.89
CA PRO A 288 -9.73 -18.82 -9.91
C PRO A 288 -8.78 -20.01 -9.72
N HIS A 289 -9.19 -21.18 -10.25
CA HIS A 289 -8.39 -22.40 -10.14
C HIS A 289 -6.94 -22.17 -10.60
N ILE A 290 -6.00 -22.79 -9.91
CA ILE A 290 -4.56 -22.54 -10.14
C ILE A 290 -4.14 -22.86 -11.58
N LEU A 291 -4.70 -23.90 -12.19
CA LEU A 291 -4.40 -24.27 -13.58
C LEU A 291 -4.85 -23.17 -14.56
N ILE A 292 -6.01 -22.57 -14.38
CA ILE A 292 -6.50 -21.47 -15.21
C ILE A 292 -5.55 -20.27 -15.11
N ARG A 293 -5.07 -19.97 -13.89
CA ARG A 293 -4.10 -18.90 -13.69
C ARG A 293 -2.76 -19.18 -14.37
N LEU A 294 -2.24 -20.42 -14.23
CA LEU A 294 -0.93 -20.80 -14.77
C LEU A 294 -0.94 -20.94 -16.28
N LEU A 295 -1.95 -21.60 -16.85
CA LEU A 295 -1.97 -21.93 -18.29
C LEU A 295 -2.53 -20.80 -19.15
N ILE A 296 -3.44 -20.00 -18.65
CA ILE A 296 -4.10 -18.94 -19.42
C ILE A 296 -3.73 -17.56 -18.87
N GLY A 297 -3.90 -17.36 -17.56
CA GLY A 297 -3.79 -16.05 -16.94
C GLY A 297 -2.39 -15.46 -16.99
N TYR A 298 -1.41 -16.16 -16.46
CA TYR A 298 -0.02 -15.66 -16.46
C TYR A 298 0.59 -15.52 -17.86
N PRO A 299 0.37 -16.42 -18.83
CA PRO A 299 0.82 -16.19 -20.21
C PRO A 299 0.27 -14.91 -20.81
N ILE A 300 -1.03 -14.63 -20.64
CA ILE A 300 -1.64 -13.37 -21.11
C ILE A 300 -1.00 -12.16 -20.41
N VAL A 301 -0.84 -12.20 -19.09
CA VAL A 301 -0.21 -11.10 -18.33
C VAL A 301 1.23 -10.87 -18.76
N ILE A 302 2.00 -11.94 -18.99
CA ILE A 302 3.38 -11.86 -19.47
C ILE A 302 3.40 -11.27 -20.88
N LEU A 303 2.54 -11.76 -21.79
CA LEU A 303 2.44 -11.25 -23.17
C LEU A 303 2.12 -9.75 -23.19
N VAL A 304 1.12 -9.32 -22.43
CA VAL A 304 0.75 -7.89 -22.32
C VAL A 304 1.93 -7.07 -21.82
N ARG A 305 2.65 -7.55 -20.82
CA ARG A 305 3.84 -6.85 -20.32
C ARG A 305 4.96 -6.78 -21.35
N LEU A 306 5.22 -7.86 -22.07
CA LEU A 306 6.23 -7.88 -23.13
C LEU A 306 5.86 -6.89 -24.24
N VAL A 307 4.61 -6.95 -24.73
CA VAL A 307 4.12 -6.05 -25.78
C VAL A 307 4.15 -4.59 -25.30
N SER A 308 3.81 -4.33 -24.03
CA SER A 308 3.88 -2.98 -23.47
C SER A 308 5.29 -2.39 -23.51
N TYR A 309 6.32 -3.20 -23.44
CA TYR A 309 7.72 -2.76 -23.51
C TYR A 309 8.30 -2.74 -24.93
N VAL A 310 7.56 -3.17 -25.96
CA VAL A 310 8.04 -3.16 -27.36
C VAL A 310 8.60 -1.79 -27.79
N PRO A 311 7.94 -0.64 -27.52
CA PRO A 311 8.51 0.66 -27.91
C PRO A 311 9.87 0.95 -27.27
N TRP A 312 10.05 0.49 -26.03
CA TRP A 312 11.34 0.62 -25.35
C TRP A 312 12.38 -0.35 -25.94
N TYR A 313 12.01 -1.59 -26.25
CA TYR A 313 12.90 -2.53 -26.95
C TYR A 313 13.34 -1.98 -28.31
N ALA A 314 12.42 -1.39 -29.08
CA ALA A 314 12.76 -0.75 -30.34
C ALA A 314 13.80 0.38 -30.17
N SER A 315 13.63 1.22 -29.13
CA SER A 315 14.63 2.27 -28.83
C SER A 315 15.99 1.72 -28.37
N LEU A 316 16.00 0.57 -27.69
CA LEU A 316 17.24 -0.15 -27.36
C LEU A 316 17.88 -0.76 -28.58
N CYS A 317 17.11 -1.31 -29.53
CA CYS A 317 17.63 -1.81 -30.81
C CYS A 317 18.36 -0.70 -31.56
N LEU A 318 17.78 0.49 -31.65
CA LEU A 318 18.43 1.67 -32.25
C LEU A 318 19.74 2.04 -31.53
N LEU A 319 19.77 1.97 -30.21
CA LEU A 319 20.99 2.19 -29.44
C LEU A 319 22.05 1.12 -29.70
N LEU A 320 21.65 -0.15 -29.70
CA LEU A 320 22.56 -1.29 -29.85
C LEU A 320 23.01 -1.56 -31.29
N SER A 321 22.33 -0.97 -32.29
CA SER A 321 22.77 -1.02 -33.69
C SER A 321 24.01 -0.16 -33.95
N GLN A 322 24.37 0.74 -33.02
CA GLN A 322 25.58 1.55 -33.16
C GLN A 322 26.83 0.66 -33.00
N PRO A 323 27.92 0.97 -33.74
CA PRO A 323 29.17 0.18 -33.66
C PRO A 323 29.66 0.04 -32.24
N PHE A 324 30.16 -1.14 -31.92
CA PHE A 324 30.61 -1.51 -30.58
C PHE A 324 32.10 -1.84 -30.62
N PRO A 325 32.97 -0.88 -30.31
CA PRO A 325 34.40 -1.14 -30.27
C PRO A 325 34.72 -1.91 -28.97
N PHE A 326 34.70 -3.22 -29.01
CA PHE A 326 35.30 -4.02 -27.96
C PHE A 326 36.79 -4.21 -28.24
N ASP A 327 37.62 -3.69 -27.35
CA ASP A 327 38.97 -4.14 -27.24
C ASP A 327 38.99 -5.35 -26.30
N SER A 328 39.52 -6.49 -26.77
CA SER A 328 39.47 -7.78 -26.09
C SER A 328 40.22 -7.81 -24.75
N THR A 329 41.05 -6.80 -24.48
CA THR A 329 41.91 -6.75 -23.30
C THR A 329 41.25 -6.14 -22.07
N ASP A 330 40.19 -5.31 -22.20
CA ASP A 330 39.53 -4.67 -21.07
C ASP A 330 38.04 -4.43 -21.35
N SER A 331 37.26 -5.50 -21.30
CA SER A 331 35.84 -5.50 -21.70
C SER A 331 34.96 -4.58 -20.84
N LEU A 332 35.25 -4.45 -19.54
CA LEU A 332 34.48 -3.56 -18.66
C LEU A 332 34.72 -2.08 -19.00
N ARG A 333 35.97 -1.70 -19.24
CA ARG A 333 36.34 -0.34 -19.63
C ARG A 333 35.73 0.03 -20.99
N SER A 334 35.76 -0.87 -21.94
CA SER A 334 35.17 -0.70 -23.28
C SER A 334 33.64 -0.53 -23.18
N VAL A 335 32.95 -1.32 -22.36
CA VAL A 335 31.51 -1.17 -22.10
C VAL A 335 31.18 0.19 -21.49
N ILE A 336 31.95 0.61 -20.47
CA ILE A 336 31.75 1.91 -19.83
C ILE A 336 31.99 3.05 -20.81
N ALA A 337 33.08 3.01 -21.57
CA ALA A 337 33.42 4.01 -22.57
C ALA A 337 32.34 4.09 -23.65
N TRP A 338 31.83 2.94 -24.11
CA TRP A 338 30.75 2.89 -25.10
C TRP A 338 29.46 3.56 -24.59
N TYR A 339 29.07 3.30 -23.33
CA TYR A 339 27.90 3.97 -22.73
C TYR A 339 28.12 5.47 -22.52
N ALA A 340 29.33 5.90 -22.19
CA ALA A 340 29.65 7.29 -21.91
C ALA A 340 29.91 8.14 -23.16
N TYR A 341 29.92 7.55 -24.36
CA TYR A 341 30.24 8.28 -25.57
C TYR A 341 29.19 9.37 -25.89
N PRO A 342 29.60 10.63 -26.13
CA PRO A 342 28.68 11.78 -26.16
C PRO A 342 27.49 11.64 -27.12
N HIS A 343 27.68 11.15 -28.34
CA HIS A 343 26.59 11.03 -29.30
C HIS A 343 25.56 9.92 -28.92
N ARG A 344 25.91 8.99 -28.04
CA ARG A 344 25.00 7.94 -27.53
C ARG A 344 24.18 8.40 -26.34
N ILE A 345 24.59 9.44 -25.63
CA ILE A 345 23.84 10.02 -24.53
C ILE A 345 22.42 10.38 -24.96
N GLY A 346 22.25 10.93 -26.17
CA GLY A 346 20.94 11.22 -26.74
C GLY A 346 20.03 9.99 -26.88
N TYR A 347 20.56 8.86 -27.36
CA TYR A 347 19.80 7.62 -27.46
C TYR A 347 19.42 7.04 -26.10
N HIS A 348 20.31 7.12 -25.11
CA HIS A 348 20.01 6.70 -23.74
C HIS A 348 18.91 7.57 -23.13
N PHE A 349 18.98 8.87 -23.31
CA PHE A 349 17.98 9.82 -22.83
C PHE A 349 16.61 9.53 -23.47
N PHE A 350 16.58 9.37 -24.78
CA PHE A 350 15.36 9.02 -25.53
C PHE A 350 14.77 7.69 -25.09
N ALA A 351 15.57 6.63 -24.98
CA ALA A 351 15.12 5.32 -24.51
C ALA A 351 14.55 5.40 -23.08
N ARG A 352 15.11 6.28 -22.23
CA ARG A 352 14.62 6.47 -20.88
C ARG A 352 13.29 7.22 -20.81
N ILE A 353 13.08 8.19 -21.68
CA ILE A 353 11.79 8.90 -21.84
C ILE A 353 10.72 7.91 -22.32
N ILE A 354 10.99 7.18 -23.42
CA ILE A 354 10.09 6.17 -23.95
C ILE A 354 9.69 5.16 -22.87
N ARG A 355 10.67 4.62 -22.14
CA ARG A 355 10.42 3.66 -21.07
C ARG A 355 9.52 4.20 -19.96
N LYS A 356 9.57 5.49 -19.68
CA LYS A 356 8.75 6.12 -18.63
C LYS A 356 7.32 6.36 -19.09
N ILE A 357 7.12 6.73 -20.34
CA ILE A 357 5.84 7.19 -20.89
C ILE A 357 5.05 6.07 -21.57
N LEU A 358 5.63 5.37 -22.54
CA LEU A 358 4.89 4.46 -23.41
C LEU A 358 4.44 3.15 -22.74
N PRO A 359 5.27 2.41 -21.98
CA PRO A 359 4.85 1.15 -21.39
C PRO A 359 3.64 1.24 -20.47
N PRO A 360 3.49 2.26 -19.57
CA PRO A 360 2.27 2.41 -18.77
C PRO A 360 1.02 2.65 -19.62
N LEU A 361 1.11 3.45 -20.69
CA LEU A 361 -0.01 3.73 -21.59
C LEU A 361 -0.40 2.52 -22.43
N VAL A 362 0.57 1.83 -23.01
CA VAL A 362 0.31 0.60 -23.79
C VAL A 362 -0.28 -0.49 -22.90
N ASN A 363 0.24 -0.67 -21.66
CA ASN A 363 -0.33 -1.61 -20.71
C ASN A 363 -1.78 -1.25 -20.34
N LEU A 364 -2.09 0.05 -20.19
CA LEU A 364 -3.45 0.51 -19.94
C LEU A 364 -4.37 0.12 -21.11
N VAL A 365 -3.99 0.47 -22.34
CA VAL A 365 -4.80 0.19 -23.55
C VAL A 365 -5.03 -1.32 -23.71
N LEU A 366 -3.97 -2.13 -23.65
CA LEU A 366 -4.09 -3.59 -23.76
C LEU A 366 -4.92 -4.19 -22.60
N GLY A 367 -4.75 -3.69 -21.38
CA GLY A 367 -5.55 -4.10 -20.22
C GLY A 367 -7.03 -3.81 -20.41
N LEU A 368 -7.38 -2.63 -20.97
CA LEU A 368 -8.76 -2.24 -21.28
C LEU A 368 -9.36 -3.13 -22.38
N ILE A 369 -8.61 -3.42 -23.44
CA ILE A 369 -9.03 -4.32 -24.51
C ILE A 369 -9.35 -5.70 -23.95
N ILE A 370 -8.42 -6.29 -23.18
CA ILE A 370 -8.61 -7.63 -22.61
C ILE A 370 -9.80 -7.65 -21.65
N LYS A 371 -9.97 -6.61 -20.79
CA LYS A 371 -11.12 -6.52 -19.90
C LYS A 371 -12.44 -6.52 -20.70
N ARG A 372 -12.51 -5.79 -21.80
CA ARG A 372 -13.70 -5.76 -22.66
C ARG A 372 -13.94 -7.08 -23.37
N CYS A 373 -12.90 -7.73 -23.88
CA CYS A 373 -13.00 -9.05 -24.53
C CYS A 373 -13.45 -10.14 -23.56
N LEU A 374 -12.98 -10.12 -22.30
CA LEU A 374 -13.41 -11.07 -21.27
C LEU A 374 -14.85 -10.83 -20.80
N GLY A 375 -15.38 -9.62 -20.98
CA GLY A 375 -16.71 -9.21 -20.54
C GLY A 375 -16.72 -8.64 -19.11
N LEU A 376 -17.84 -8.01 -18.77
CA LEU A 376 -18.05 -7.31 -17.50
C LEU A 376 -18.71 -8.25 -16.47
N ASN A 377 -18.45 -8.02 -15.19
CA ASN A 377 -19.09 -8.77 -14.11
C ASN A 377 -20.47 -8.18 -13.80
N GLN A 378 -21.41 -9.06 -13.44
CA GLN A 378 -22.73 -8.67 -12.92
C GLN A 378 -22.71 -8.74 -11.38
N PRO A 379 -23.55 -7.95 -10.68
CA PRO A 379 -23.67 -8.03 -9.23
C PRO A 379 -23.96 -9.46 -8.75
N GLY A 380 -23.44 -9.82 -7.58
CA GLY A 380 -23.67 -11.16 -7.07
C GLY A 380 -22.86 -11.52 -5.82
N SER A 381 -23.08 -12.75 -5.33
CA SER A 381 -22.38 -13.29 -4.18
C SER A 381 -21.04 -13.92 -4.56
N MET A 382 -20.01 -13.65 -3.77
CA MET A 382 -18.69 -14.26 -3.94
C MET A 382 -18.70 -15.78 -3.71
N ARG A 383 -19.60 -16.27 -2.85
CA ARG A 383 -19.73 -17.73 -2.58
C ARG A 383 -20.12 -18.53 -3.81
N ASN A 384 -20.98 -17.95 -4.67
CA ASN A 384 -21.52 -18.60 -5.87
C ASN A 384 -20.84 -18.13 -7.15
N ALA A 385 -19.74 -17.37 -7.06
CA ALA A 385 -19.04 -16.86 -8.22
C ALA A 385 -18.47 -17.99 -9.09
N SER A 386 -18.79 -17.97 -10.39
CA SER A 386 -18.23 -18.92 -11.36
C SER A 386 -16.74 -18.72 -11.56
N GLN A 387 -16.03 -19.74 -12.05
CA GLN A 387 -14.60 -19.64 -12.36
C GLN A 387 -14.30 -18.53 -13.37
N LEU A 388 -15.20 -18.23 -14.29
CA LEU A 388 -15.07 -17.16 -15.26
C LEU A 388 -15.11 -15.78 -14.57
N VAL A 389 -16.04 -15.56 -13.65
CA VAL A 389 -16.14 -14.31 -12.86
C VAL A 389 -14.87 -14.09 -12.03
N LEU A 390 -14.41 -15.15 -11.34
CA LEU A 390 -13.16 -15.09 -10.56
C LEU A 390 -11.95 -14.79 -11.47
N PHE A 391 -11.91 -15.38 -12.67
CA PHE A 391 -10.82 -15.15 -13.63
C PHE A 391 -10.84 -13.72 -14.18
N ARG A 392 -12.00 -13.17 -14.54
CA ARG A 392 -12.15 -11.76 -14.98
C ARG A 392 -11.63 -10.79 -13.92
N ARG A 393 -12.01 -10.99 -12.66
CA ARG A 393 -11.55 -10.17 -11.53
C ARG A 393 -10.05 -10.29 -11.32
N TRP A 394 -9.54 -11.51 -11.35
CA TRP A 394 -8.10 -11.75 -11.22
C TRP A 394 -7.32 -11.07 -12.34
N MET A 395 -7.75 -11.21 -13.60
CA MET A 395 -7.14 -10.53 -14.75
C MET A 395 -7.14 -9.01 -14.60
N THR A 396 -8.28 -8.42 -14.22
CA THR A 396 -8.38 -6.97 -13.95
C THR A 396 -7.39 -6.54 -12.87
N SER A 397 -7.28 -7.30 -11.77
CA SER A 397 -6.33 -7.01 -10.69
C SER A 397 -4.86 -7.09 -11.11
N GLN A 398 -4.51 -7.93 -12.09
CA GLN A 398 -3.15 -8.08 -12.61
C GLN A 398 -2.79 -7.02 -13.64
N LEU A 399 -3.68 -6.73 -14.59
CA LEU A 399 -3.43 -5.82 -15.71
C LEU A 399 -3.72 -4.36 -15.36
N LEU A 400 -4.81 -4.09 -14.67
CA LEU A 400 -5.33 -2.76 -14.32
C LEU A 400 -5.27 -2.54 -12.79
N SER A 401 -4.20 -3.01 -12.14
CA SER A 401 -4.01 -2.77 -10.71
C SER A 401 -3.93 -1.27 -10.41
N GLN A 402 -4.27 -0.87 -9.18
CA GLN A 402 -4.16 0.52 -8.74
C GLN A 402 -2.80 1.15 -9.06
N HIS A 403 -1.72 0.37 -8.93
CA HIS A 403 -0.37 0.84 -9.26
C HIS A 403 -0.16 1.10 -10.77
N HIS A 404 -0.70 0.25 -11.64
CA HIS A 404 -0.62 0.45 -13.10
C HIS A 404 -1.48 1.62 -13.54
N LEU A 405 -2.72 1.70 -13.03
CA LEU A 405 -3.62 2.82 -13.30
C LEU A 405 -3.02 4.16 -12.82
N LYS A 406 -2.48 4.21 -11.61
CA LYS A 406 -1.84 5.41 -11.09
C LYS A 406 -0.71 5.90 -11.99
N ARG A 407 0.17 5.01 -12.45
CA ARG A 407 1.27 5.37 -13.37
C ARG A 407 0.77 5.92 -14.71
N ALA A 408 -0.30 5.35 -15.25
CA ALA A 408 -0.90 5.85 -16.47
C ALA A 408 -1.56 7.22 -16.25
N PHE A 409 -2.31 7.38 -15.16
CA PHE A 409 -2.97 8.65 -14.81
C PHE A 409 -1.98 9.78 -14.47
N GLU A 410 -0.81 9.47 -13.92
CA GLU A 410 0.27 10.46 -13.74
C GLU A 410 0.74 11.06 -15.08
N ILE A 411 0.56 10.34 -16.19
CA ILE A 411 0.92 10.81 -17.54
C ILE A 411 -0.23 11.55 -18.22
N ILE A 412 -1.46 11.00 -18.15
CA ILE A 412 -2.62 11.53 -18.87
C ILE A 412 -3.45 12.55 -18.09
N GLY A 413 -3.19 12.70 -16.79
CA GLY A 413 -3.93 13.58 -15.88
C GLY A 413 -4.79 12.81 -14.88
N THR A 414 -4.62 13.13 -13.58
CA THR A 414 -5.24 12.37 -12.48
C THR A 414 -6.61 12.85 -12.07
N HIS A 415 -6.93 14.14 -12.27
CA HIS A 415 -8.12 14.78 -11.73
C HIS A 415 -9.28 14.92 -12.71
N TYR A 416 -9.06 14.68 -14.01
CA TYR A 416 -9.92 15.18 -15.07
C TYR A 416 -10.60 14.09 -15.89
N GLU A 417 -11.26 14.52 -16.94
CA GLU A 417 -12.14 13.74 -17.81
C GLU A 417 -11.46 12.48 -18.40
N MET A 418 -10.17 12.50 -18.65
CA MET A 418 -9.46 11.30 -19.15
C MET A 418 -9.55 10.12 -18.16
N THR A 419 -9.55 10.39 -16.86
CA THR A 419 -9.80 9.37 -15.84
C THR A 419 -11.23 8.82 -15.96
N SER A 420 -12.23 9.68 -16.12
CA SER A 420 -13.63 9.30 -16.36
C SER A 420 -13.75 8.42 -17.62
N VAL A 421 -13.10 8.80 -18.71
CA VAL A 421 -13.07 8.01 -19.97
C VAL A 421 -12.54 6.61 -19.72
N VAL A 422 -11.42 6.47 -19.02
CA VAL A 422 -10.84 5.15 -18.70
C VAL A 422 -11.82 4.32 -17.88
N PHE A 423 -12.45 4.90 -16.84
CA PHE A 423 -13.43 4.18 -16.02
C PHE A 423 -14.67 3.77 -16.84
N ARG A 424 -15.17 4.63 -17.74
CA ARG A 424 -16.28 4.28 -18.67
C ARG A 424 -15.89 3.12 -19.60
N ILE A 425 -14.66 3.11 -20.14
CA ILE A 425 -14.15 1.99 -20.91
C ILE A 425 -14.05 0.73 -20.06
N MET A 426 -13.71 0.82 -18.79
CA MET A 426 -13.73 -0.32 -17.84
C MET A 426 -15.14 -0.81 -17.50
N GLY A 427 -16.18 -0.10 -17.88
CA GLY A 427 -17.58 -0.48 -17.69
C GLY A 427 -18.33 0.34 -16.65
N ALA A 428 -17.69 1.29 -15.97
CA ALA A 428 -18.34 2.18 -15.02
C ALA A 428 -19.31 3.15 -15.72
N LYS A 429 -20.37 3.53 -15.02
CA LYS A 429 -21.28 4.61 -15.45
C LYS A 429 -20.81 5.90 -14.77
N ILE A 430 -20.15 6.77 -15.50
CA ILE A 430 -19.58 8.01 -14.96
C ILE A 430 -20.22 9.21 -15.65
N GLY A 431 -20.74 10.13 -14.87
CA GLY A 431 -21.30 11.40 -15.30
C GLY A 431 -20.26 12.40 -15.80
N LYS A 432 -20.67 13.65 -15.92
CA LYS A 432 -19.83 14.76 -16.38
C LYS A 432 -19.23 15.51 -15.19
N ARG A 433 -18.07 16.16 -15.41
CA ARG A 433 -17.40 17.04 -14.44
C ARG A 433 -17.12 16.36 -13.09
N VAL A 434 -16.73 15.07 -13.12
CA VAL A 434 -16.29 14.35 -11.93
C VAL A 434 -14.86 14.73 -11.60
N TYR A 435 -14.62 15.17 -10.36
CA TYR A 435 -13.29 15.47 -9.86
C TYR A 435 -12.69 14.25 -9.14
N TRP A 436 -11.64 13.70 -9.69
CA TRP A 436 -10.98 12.50 -9.19
C TRP A 436 -9.81 12.82 -8.23
N PRO A 437 -9.54 11.99 -7.20
CA PRO A 437 -8.42 12.23 -6.29
C PRO A 437 -7.08 11.96 -6.98
N GLY A 438 -6.10 12.83 -6.76
CA GLY A 438 -4.75 12.66 -7.29
C GLY A 438 -4.00 11.44 -6.77
N SER A 439 -4.43 10.87 -5.64
CA SER A 439 -3.92 9.59 -5.13
C SER A 439 -4.36 8.38 -5.96
N GLY A 440 -5.32 8.55 -6.87
CA GLY A 440 -6.05 7.49 -7.57
C GLY A 440 -7.10 6.83 -6.69
N ILE A 441 -8.12 6.26 -7.30
CA ILE A 441 -9.17 5.48 -6.63
C ILE A 441 -8.84 3.99 -6.74
N TYR A 442 -9.03 3.28 -5.64
CA TYR A 442 -9.12 1.83 -5.67
C TYR A 442 -10.57 1.41 -5.92
N CYS A 443 -10.81 0.75 -7.05
CA CYS A 443 -12.11 0.20 -7.44
C CYS A 443 -11.87 -1.18 -8.07
N PRO A 444 -12.14 -2.27 -7.35
CA PRO A 444 -11.81 -3.63 -7.82
C PRO A 444 -12.60 -4.05 -9.05
N ASP A 445 -13.90 -3.76 -9.09
CA ASP A 445 -14.80 -4.05 -10.21
C ASP A 445 -15.44 -2.74 -10.68
N PRO A 446 -14.75 -1.98 -11.56
CA PRO A 446 -15.23 -0.65 -11.99
C PRO A 446 -16.58 -0.66 -12.67
N GLU A 447 -16.98 -1.76 -13.30
CA GLU A 447 -18.29 -1.94 -13.93
C GLU A 447 -19.47 -1.85 -12.95
N LEU A 448 -19.20 -1.97 -11.65
CA LEU A 448 -20.19 -1.82 -10.57
C LEU A 448 -20.18 -0.41 -9.96
N LEU A 449 -19.49 0.54 -10.58
CA LEU A 449 -19.44 1.92 -10.12
C LEU A 449 -20.34 2.81 -10.97
N GLU A 450 -21.29 3.49 -10.31
CA GLU A 450 -22.18 4.48 -10.90
C GLU A 450 -21.93 5.83 -10.21
N VAL A 451 -21.50 6.83 -10.95
CA VAL A 451 -21.19 8.18 -10.46
C VAL A 451 -21.96 9.20 -11.29
N GLY A 452 -22.74 10.06 -10.64
CA GLY A 452 -23.48 11.15 -11.26
C GLY A 452 -22.59 12.30 -11.73
N ASP A 453 -23.24 13.34 -12.24
CA ASP A 453 -22.55 14.58 -12.63
C ASP A 453 -22.09 15.36 -11.40
N ASP A 454 -21.04 16.16 -11.57
CA ASP A 454 -20.56 17.12 -10.57
C ASP A 454 -20.11 16.48 -9.23
N VAL A 455 -19.73 15.22 -9.24
CA VAL A 455 -19.25 14.52 -8.04
C VAL A 455 -17.79 14.86 -7.77
N VAL A 456 -17.46 15.09 -6.50
CA VAL A 456 -16.10 15.42 -6.04
C VAL A 456 -15.59 14.33 -5.11
N PHE A 457 -14.43 13.76 -5.43
CA PHE A 457 -13.72 12.82 -4.56
C PHE A 457 -12.51 13.48 -3.89
N GLY A 458 -12.46 13.40 -2.58
CA GLY A 458 -11.31 13.79 -1.77
C GLY A 458 -10.15 12.78 -1.86
N SER A 459 -8.99 13.19 -1.38
CA SER A 459 -7.78 12.36 -1.41
C SER A 459 -7.94 11.08 -0.58
N ARG A 460 -7.37 9.98 -1.08
CA ARG A 460 -7.36 8.70 -0.37
C ARG A 460 -8.73 8.10 -0.07
N SER A 461 -9.80 8.56 -0.73
CA SER A 461 -11.08 7.87 -0.73
C SER A 461 -10.97 6.54 -1.47
N GLU A 462 -11.68 5.51 -1.00
CA GLU A 462 -11.62 4.15 -1.51
C GLU A 462 -13.04 3.67 -1.86
N VAL A 463 -13.20 3.18 -3.08
CA VAL A 463 -14.48 2.67 -3.59
C VAL A 463 -14.37 1.15 -3.70
N ILE A 464 -14.87 0.45 -2.70
CA ILE A 464 -14.77 -1.02 -2.62
C ILE A 464 -16.05 -1.63 -3.19
N THR A 465 -16.14 -1.75 -4.52
CA THR A 465 -17.27 -2.37 -5.22
C THR A 465 -17.40 -3.85 -4.95
N SER A 466 -16.35 -4.49 -4.42
CA SER A 466 -16.37 -5.92 -4.11
C SER A 466 -15.41 -6.27 -2.99
N ASP A 467 -15.82 -7.22 -2.18
CA ASP A 467 -15.05 -7.81 -1.09
C ASP A 467 -15.11 -9.36 -1.13
N SER A 468 -14.88 -10.02 0.00
CA SER A 468 -14.93 -11.48 0.12
C SER A 468 -16.35 -12.05 0.11
N ILE A 469 -17.38 -11.23 0.33
CA ILE A 469 -18.78 -11.67 0.50
C ILE A 469 -19.54 -11.50 -0.80
N SER A 470 -19.49 -10.27 -1.36
CA SER A 470 -20.27 -9.92 -2.55
C SER A 470 -19.54 -8.90 -3.42
N PHE A 471 -20.08 -8.70 -4.58
CA PHE A 471 -19.74 -7.61 -5.49
C PHE A 471 -21.05 -6.93 -5.90
N ASP A 472 -21.25 -5.72 -5.37
CA ASP A 472 -22.49 -4.94 -5.48
C ASP A 472 -22.22 -3.54 -6.01
N PRO A 473 -23.17 -2.94 -6.75
CA PRO A 473 -22.98 -1.62 -7.32
C PRO A 473 -22.94 -0.55 -6.23
N ILE A 474 -21.96 0.35 -6.35
CA ILE A 474 -21.91 1.59 -5.56
C ILE A 474 -22.47 2.70 -6.43
N ARG A 475 -23.47 3.43 -5.90
CA ARG A 475 -24.13 4.54 -6.58
C ARG A 475 -23.84 5.84 -5.86
N ILE A 476 -23.36 6.82 -6.58
CA ILE A 476 -23.06 8.15 -6.08
C ILE A 476 -23.82 9.13 -6.95
N SER A 477 -24.84 9.79 -6.38
CA SER A 477 -25.72 10.67 -7.11
C SER A 477 -25.06 12.02 -7.44
N ARG A 478 -25.76 12.82 -8.25
CA ARG A 478 -25.27 14.11 -8.73
C ARG A 478 -24.89 15.06 -7.59
N GLY A 479 -23.75 15.75 -7.75
CA GLY A 479 -23.30 16.79 -6.83
C GLY A 479 -22.83 16.28 -5.47
N ALA A 480 -22.76 14.96 -5.26
CA ALA A 480 -22.29 14.42 -4.00
C ALA A 480 -20.78 14.69 -3.78
N MET A 481 -20.39 14.90 -2.54
CA MET A 481 -19.00 15.10 -2.12
C MET A 481 -18.55 13.96 -1.24
N ILE A 482 -17.53 13.24 -1.70
CA ILE A 482 -16.87 12.18 -0.95
C ILE A 482 -15.57 12.76 -0.41
N ALA A 483 -15.54 13.17 0.84
CA ALA A 483 -14.37 13.85 1.42
C ALA A 483 -13.16 12.92 1.59
N ASP A 484 -12.11 13.40 2.26
CA ASP A 484 -10.83 12.69 2.41
C ASP A 484 -10.98 11.38 3.20
N ARG A 485 -10.31 10.32 2.76
CA ARG A 485 -10.26 9.00 3.45
C ARG A 485 -11.61 8.34 3.68
N VAL A 486 -12.63 8.70 2.92
CA VAL A 486 -13.93 8.01 2.97
C VAL A 486 -13.79 6.62 2.36
N VAL A 487 -14.42 5.62 2.97
CA VAL A 487 -14.51 4.25 2.45
C VAL A 487 -15.95 3.95 2.10
N LEU A 488 -16.20 3.59 0.83
CA LEU A 488 -17.50 3.14 0.35
C LEU A 488 -17.46 1.62 0.20
N LEU A 489 -18.34 0.92 0.93
CA LEU A 489 -18.47 -0.55 0.86
C LEU A 489 -19.49 -0.99 -0.20
N PRO A 490 -19.47 -2.26 -0.65
CA PRO A 490 -20.35 -2.76 -1.68
C PRO A 490 -21.84 -2.47 -1.41
N GLY A 491 -22.56 -2.05 -2.43
CA GLY A 491 -23.99 -1.73 -2.33
C GLY A 491 -24.33 -0.35 -1.75
N ALA A 492 -23.35 0.45 -1.34
CA ALA A 492 -23.62 1.78 -0.78
C ALA A 492 -24.21 2.73 -1.84
N THR A 493 -25.21 3.51 -1.43
CA THR A 493 -25.85 4.55 -2.24
C THR A 493 -25.69 5.89 -1.52
N ILE A 494 -25.18 6.89 -2.24
CA ILE A 494 -24.99 8.26 -1.75
C ILE A 494 -25.95 9.16 -2.53
N GLY A 495 -26.81 9.88 -1.81
CA GLY A 495 -27.83 10.75 -2.36
C GLY A 495 -27.30 11.97 -3.10
N THR A 496 -28.22 12.73 -3.69
CA THR A 496 -27.91 13.94 -4.44
C THR A 496 -27.44 15.04 -3.49
N GLN A 497 -26.32 15.68 -3.82
CA GLN A 497 -25.70 16.76 -3.01
C GLN A 497 -25.28 16.32 -1.58
N CYS A 498 -25.35 15.04 -1.27
CA CYS A 498 -24.92 14.50 0.01
C CYS A 498 -23.41 14.66 0.22
N VAL A 499 -22.99 14.98 1.44
CA VAL A 499 -21.58 15.14 1.81
C VAL A 499 -21.17 14.04 2.79
N MET A 500 -20.30 13.15 2.34
CA MET A 500 -19.63 12.20 3.22
C MET A 500 -18.43 12.87 3.88
N GLY A 501 -18.47 13.06 5.19
CA GLY A 501 -17.39 13.71 5.96
C GLY A 501 -16.07 12.94 5.89
N SER A 502 -14.96 13.64 6.15
CA SER A 502 -13.62 13.02 6.13
C SER A 502 -13.52 11.87 7.13
N GLY A 503 -13.00 10.72 6.66
CA GLY A 503 -12.90 9.52 7.49
C GLY A 503 -14.22 8.75 7.66
N ALA A 504 -15.31 9.15 7.00
CA ALA A 504 -16.58 8.44 7.07
C ALA A 504 -16.54 7.06 6.39
N LEU A 505 -17.40 6.16 6.87
CA LEU A 505 -17.63 4.84 6.31
C LEU A 505 -19.05 4.72 5.77
N ALA A 506 -19.22 4.56 4.46
CA ALA A 506 -20.48 4.12 3.90
C ALA A 506 -20.59 2.59 4.04
N ARG A 507 -21.53 2.15 4.87
CA ARG A 507 -21.74 0.72 5.19
C ARG A 507 -22.25 -0.03 3.97
N ARG A 508 -22.10 -1.34 4.00
CA ARG A 508 -22.64 -2.24 2.98
C ARG A 508 -24.15 -2.06 2.85
N ASN A 509 -24.63 -1.90 1.62
CA ASN A 509 -26.05 -1.64 1.29
C ASN A 509 -26.62 -0.42 2.06
N GLY A 510 -25.76 0.46 2.58
CA GLY A 510 -26.21 1.68 3.24
C GLY A 510 -26.77 2.68 2.23
N ASN A 511 -27.90 3.30 2.58
CA ASN A 511 -28.51 4.37 1.82
C ASN A 511 -28.33 5.68 2.60
N TYR A 512 -27.66 6.65 1.99
CA TYR A 512 -27.35 7.96 2.56
C TYR A 512 -28.03 9.01 1.69
N GLU A 513 -29.32 9.09 1.85
CA GLU A 513 -30.16 10.18 1.34
C GLU A 513 -30.26 11.24 2.44
N ASP A 514 -30.43 12.52 2.09
CA ASP A 514 -30.42 13.70 2.97
C ASP A 514 -31.21 13.53 4.27
#